data_07236d019814c3fe13a32442467294c2
#
_entry.id   07236d019814c3fe13a32442467294c2
#
_cell.length_a   1.000
_cell.length_b   1.000
_cell.length_c   1.000
_cell.angle_alpha   90.00
_cell.angle_beta   90.00
_cell.angle_gamma   90.00
#
_symmetry.space_group_name_H-M   'P 1'
#
loop_
_entity.id
_entity.type
_entity.pdbx_description
1 polymer ?
#
loop_
_entity_poly.entity_id
_entity_poly.type
_entity_poly.pdbx_seq_one_letter_code
_entity_poly.pdbx_strand_id
1 'polypeptide(L)'
;MKNNPMKFPPLIFFLIILLSACSPSSGYLLEEAERTSRISLDSCDYYLMQIEHPERMDASGRARYCYLKAQLNFNTGRPALLDSLIQAGQEACREADNQRLMKSLKMMEIRIALWKNQFDSVLSMSDTFQKEYPALSDTLLVQIYSFRREAYIQKKEDSLALQMADQAIALAFDTISKVRTACYRISLLSKNGYKEQAEEEYRHLFATLPEDEDYSWLRHEVVMFRMSWLENEKRWKEALQASQYLRIPNRDGAA
;
A
#
# COMPACT_ATOMS: atom_id res chain seq x y z
N MET A 1 51.38 49.38 -1.51
CA MET A 1 51.03 48.02 -1.93
C MET A 1 49.73 48.11 -2.75
N LYS A 2 49.82 47.89 -4.06
CA LYS A 2 48.65 47.92 -4.97
C LYS A 2 47.98 46.55 -4.95
N ASN A 3 46.76 46.47 -4.44
CA ASN A 3 45.92 45.28 -4.54
C ASN A 3 45.48 45.12 -6.01
N ASN A 4 46.05 44.16 -6.70
CA ASN A 4 45.57 43.71 -7.99
C ASN A 4 44.32 42.86 -7.76
N PRO A 5 43.13 43.24 -8.28
CA PRO A 5 41.96 42.35 -8.22
C PRO A 5 42.23 41.12 -9.13
N MET A 6 42.16 39.94 -8.53
CA MET A 6 42.27 38.67 -9.26
C MET A 6 41.14 38.63 -10.31
N LYS A 7 41.47 38.83 -11.58
CA LYS A 7 40.52 38.68 -12.70
C LYS A 7 40.34 37.16 -12.92
N PHE A 8 39.27 36.59 -12.39
CA PHE A 8 38.88 35.23 -12.73
C PHE A 8 38.64 35.20 -14.25
N PRO A 9 39.26 34.25 -14.96
CA PRO A 9 39.06 34.15 -16.41
C PRO A 9 37.58 33.78 -16.69
N PRO A 10 36.95 34.46 -17.68
CA PRO A 10 35.54 34.23 -18.01
C PRO A 10 35.20 32.78 -18.34
N LEU A 11 36.20 32.00 -18.70
CA LEU A 11 36.09 30.55 -18.96
C LEU A 11 35.68 29.72 -17.71
N ILE A 12 36.18 30.12 -16.52
CA ILE A 12 35.84 29.44 -15.27
C ILE A 12 34.39 29.72 -14.90
N PHE A 13 33.90 30.94 -15.13
CA PHE A 13 32.51 31.33 -14.89
C PHE A 13 31.56 30.58 -15.85
N PHE A 14 31.97 30.42 -17.11
CA PHE A 14 31.21 29.65 -18.10
C PHE A 14 31.19 28.14 -17.78
N LEU A 15 32.30 27.59 -17.26
CA LEU A 15 32.39 26.18 -16.84
C LEU A 15 31.49 25.90 -15.62
N ILE A 16 31.42 26.83 -14.67
CA ILE A 16 30.54 26.74 -13.49
C ILE A 16 29.06 26.75 -13.91
N ILE A 17 28.70 27.59 -14.89
CA ILE A 17 27.33 27.69 -15.43
C ILE A 17 26.97 26.38 -16.18
N LEU A 18 27.90 25.82 -16.96
CA LEU A 18 27.70 24.57 -17.67
C LEU A 18 27.56 23.36 -16.70
N LEU A 19 28.30 23.34 -15.60
CA LEU A 19 28.21 22.29 -14.59
C LEU A 19 26.93 22.39 -13.75
N SER A 20 26.41 23.61 -13.53
CA SER A 20 25.11 23.78 -12.85
C SER A 20 23.90 23.47 -13.74
N ALA A 21 24.06 23.40 -15.07
CA ALA A 21 22.97 23.06 -16.00
C ALA A 21 22.68 21.53 -16.10
N CYS A 22 23.50 20.68 -15.46
CA CYS A 22 23.35 19.22 -15.53
C CYS A 22 22.61 18.57 -14.35
N SER A 23 22.01 19.35 -13.44
CA SER A 23 21.16 18.75 -12.40
C SER A 23 19.83 18.30 -13.02
N PRO A 24 19.41 17.04 -12.80
CA PRO A 24 18.13 16.59 -13.32
C PRO A 24 17.01 17.46 -12.78
N SER A 25 16.03 17.78 -13.62
CA SER A 25 14.90 18.62 -13.18
C SER A 25 14.08 17.90 -12.11
N SER A 26 13.49 18.64 -11.17
CA SER A 26 12.61 18.08 -10.14
C SER A 26 11.45 17.28 -10.76
N GLY A 27 10.97 17.65 -11.95
CA GLY A 27 9.96 16.90 -12.70
C GLY A 27 10.45 15.51 -13.11
N TYR A 28 11.64 15.41 -13.68
CA TYR A 28 12.25 14.12 -14.03
C TYR A 28 12.49 13.24 -12.81
N LEU A 29 13.03 13.81 -11.72
CA LEU A 29 13.25 13.07 -10.48
C LEU A 29 11.95 12.52 -9.90
N LEU A 30 10.86 13.29 -9.98
CA LEU A 30 9.55 12.88 -9.53
C LEU A 30 8.96 11.74 -10.39
N GLU A 31 9.12 11.80 -11.70
CA GLU A 31 8.71 10.72 -12.61
C GLU A 31 9.46 9.41 -12.34
N GLU A 32 10.78 9.49 -12.13
CA GLU A 32 11.59 8.33 -11.77
C GLU A 32 11.21 7.76 -10.39
N ALA A 33 10.94 8.63 -9.40
CA ALA A 33 10.44 8.20 -8.11
C ALA A 33 9.09 7.46 -8.23
N GLU A 34 8.16 7.97 -9.03
CA GLU A 34 6.87 7.28 -9.29
C GLU A 34 7.07 5.93 -9.97
N ARG A 35 7.91 5.87 -11.01
CA ARG A 35 8.20 4.64 -11.73
C ARG A 35 8.80 3.57 -10.82
N THR A 36 9.71 3.97 -9.94
CA THR A 36 10.42 3.05 -9.04
C THR A 36 9.64 2.70 -7.78
N SER A 37 8.66 3.50 -7.38
CA SER A 37 7.90 3.32 -6.12
C SER A 37 7.24 1.95 -5.97
N ARG A 38 6.91 1.29 -7.09
CA ARG A 38 6.30 -0.05 -7.13
C ARG A 38 7.31 -1.19 -7.22
N ILE A 39 8.58 -0.89 -7.50
CA ILE A 39 9.63 -1.88 -7.76
C ILE A 39 10.62 -1.92 -6.62
N SER A 40 11.08 -0.75 -6.16
CA SER A 40 12.11 -0.60 -5.13
C SER A 40 11.87 0.67 -4.32
N LEU A 41 11.63 0.50 -3.03
CA LEU A 41 11.47 1.63 -2.11
C LEU A 41 12.77 2.44 -1.98
N ASP A 42 13.92 1.78 -2.02
CA ASP A 42 15.23 2.44 -1.93
C ASP A 42 15.48 3.33 -3.16
N SER A 43 15.12 2.85 -4.36
CA SER A 43 15.24 3.65 -5.58
C SER A 43 14.27 4.84 -5.56
N CYS A 44 13.06 4.66 -5.06
CA CYS A 44 12.11 5.76 -4.88
C CYS A 44 12.65 6.81 -3.89
N ASP A 45 13.18 6.38 -2.74
CA ASP A 45 13.80 7.30 -1.75
C ASP A 45 14.97 8.06 -2.35
N TYR A 46 15.85 7.37 -3.09
CA TYR A 46 16.99 7.96 -3.77
C TYR A 46 16.59 9.14 -4.67
N TYR A 47 15.57 8.98 -5.51
CA TYR A 47 15.10 10.05 -6.40
C TYR A 47 14.40 11.17 -5.63
N LEU A 48 13.56 10.86 -4.62
CA LEU A 48 12.89 11.87 -3.80
C LEU A 48 13.87 12.71 -2.97
N MET A 49 14.98 12.12 -2.51
CA MET A 49 16.01 12.84 -1.76
C MET A 49 16.80 13.84 -2.61
N GLN A 50 16.86 13.67 -3.92
CA GLN A 50 17.52 14.62 -4.83
C GLN A 50 16.68 15.87 -5.14
N ILE A 51 15.38 15.87 -4.77
CA ILE A 51 14.51 17.03 -4.92
C ILE A 51 14.78 17.99 -3.74
N GLU A 52 15.68 18.94 -3.96
CA GLU A 52 16.12 19.89 -2.90
C GLU A 52 15.01 20.86 -2.48
N HIS A 53 14.17 21.31 -3.43
CA HIS A 53 13.18 22.36 -3.24
C HIS A 53 11.78 21.93 -3.71
N PRO A 54 11.12 20.97 -3.04
CA PRO A 54 9.78 20.52 -3.44
C PRO A 54 8.73 21.64 -3.35
N GLU A 55 8.93 22.63 -2.48
CA GLU A 55 8.06 23.81 -2.34
C GLU A 55 8.04 24.73 -3.56
N ARG A 56 9.06 24.65 -4.43
CA ARG A 56 9.16 25.42 -5.68
C ARG A 56 8.51 24.75 -6.89
N MET A 57 8.06 23.51 -6.73
CA MET A 57 7.31 22.82 -7.78
C MET A 57 5.94 23.47 -7.96
N ASP A 58 5.31 23.23 -9.11
CA ASP A 58 3.90 23.56 -9.28
C ASP A 58 3.01 22.75 -8.32
N ALA A 59 1.76 23.13 -8.19
CA ALA A 59 0.84 22.48 -7.26
C ALA A 59 0.69 20.99 -7.55
N SER A 60 0.66 20.58 -8.83
CA SER A 60 0.59 19.17 -9.22
C SER A 60 1.84 18.38 -8.78
N GLY A 61 3.03 18.95 -9.00
CA GLY A 61 4.30 18.35 -8.58
C GLY A 61 4.41 18.25 -7.06
N ARG A 62 4.01 19.29 -6.31
CA ARG A 62 3.99 19.25 -4.85
C ARG A 62 3.05 18.16 -4.31
N ALA A 63 1.86 18.04 -4.89
CA ALA A 63 0.90 17.01 -4.50
C ALA A 63 1.45 15.59 -4.72
N ARG A 64 2.05 15.33 -5.89
CA ARG A 64 2.68 14.04 -6.22
C ARG A 64 3.86 13.72 -5.29
N TYR A 65 4.73 14.71 -5.04
CA TYR A 65 5.85 14.57 -4.11
C TYR A 65 5.36 14.19 -2.70
N CYS A 66 4.39 14.94 -2.15
CA CYS A 66 3.84 14.67 -0.83
C CYS A 66 3.24 13.27 -0.72
N TYR A 67 2.49 12.83 -1.74
CA TYR A 67 1.91 11.49 -1.78
C TYR A 67 2.98 10.40 -1.78
N LEU A 68 3.98 10.49 -2.66
CA LEU A 68 5.06 9.51 -2.75
C LEU A 68 5.89 9.46 -1.47
N LYS A 69 6.22 10.62 -0.91
CA LYS A 69 6.99 10.70 0.34
C LYS A 69 6.20 10.14 1.52
N ALA A 70 4.89 10.40 1.60
CA ALA A 70 4.02 9.80 2.61
C ALA A 70 3.93 8.28 2.44
N GLN A 71 3.75 7.79 1.22
CA GLN A 71 3.73 6.35 0.93
C GLN A 71 5.04 5.67 1.30
N LEU A 72 6.17 6.27 0.94
CA LEU A 72 7.49 5.78 1.28
C LEU A 72 7.71 5.73 2.80
N ASN A 73 7.41 6.82 3.50
CA ASN A 73 7.57 6.92 4.95
C ASN A 73 6.68 5.90 5.68
N PHE A 74 5.46 5.69 5.21
CA PHE A 74 4.57 4.68 5.75
C PHE A 74 5.14 3.26 5.58
N ASN A 75 5.57 2.92 4.36
CA ASN A 75 6.07 1.59 4.03
C ASN A 75 7.43 1.26 4.67
N THR A 76 8.24 2.29 4.97
CA THR A 76 9.55 2.13 5.64
C THR A 76 9.48 2.29 7.16
N GLY A 77 8.27 2.41 7.73
CA GLY A 77 8.08 2.58 9.18
C GLY A 77 8.61 3.91 9.73
N ARG A 78 8.65 4.96 8.92
CA ARG A 78 9.08 6.31 9.31
C ARG A 78 7.86 7.22 9.51
N PRO A 79 7.13 7.15 10.64
CA PRO A 79 5.86 7.85 10.82
C PRO A 79 6.00 9.36 10.97
N ALA A 80 7.22 9.86 11.21
CA ALA A 80 7.46 11.29 11.34
C ALA A 80 7.00 12.02 10.05
N LEU A 81 6.29 13.11 10.21
CA LEU A 81 5.80 13.96 9.13
C LEU A 81 4.67 13.38 8.26
N LEU A 82 4.13 12.20 8.54
CA LEU A 82 3.04 11.64 7.72
C LEU A 82 1.84 12.59 7.65
N ASP A 83 1.38 13.10 8.80
CA ASP A 83 0.21 13.98 8.83
C ASP A 83 0.47 15.30 8.08
N SER A 84 1.65 15.89 8.25
CA SER A 84 2.02 17.13 7.54
C SER A 84 2.16 16.92 6.03
N LEU A 85 2.70 15.78 5.59
CA LEU A 85 2.78 15.43 4.18
C LEU A 85 1.39 15.22 3.56
N ILE A 86 0.48 14.55 4.26
CA ILE A 86 -0.89 14.37 3.80
C ILE A 86 -1.60 15.71 3.69
N GLN A 87 -1.52 16.56 4.71
CA GLN A 87 -2.14 17.89 4.69
C GLN A 87 -1.59 18.75 3.55
N ALA A 88 -0.27 18.87 3.43
CA ALA A 88 0.37 19.63 2.35
C ALA A 88 0.00 19.09 0.95
N GLY A 89 -0.06 17.76 0.80
CA GLY A 89 -0.49 17.12 -0.42
C GLY A 89 -1.95 17.41 -0.78
N GLN A 90 -2.85 17.40 0.19
CA GLN A 90 -4.26 17.74 0.00
C GLN A 90 -4.45 19.22 -0.37
N GLU A 91 -3.71 20.14 0.24
CA GLU A 91 -3.71 21.57 -0.12
C GLU A 91 -3.25 21.77 -1.57
N ALA A 92 -2.14 21.13 -1.94
CA ALA A 92 -1.63 21.17 -3.30
C ALA A 92 -2.60 20.54 -4.33
N CYS A 93 -3.32 19.47 -3.94
CA CYS A 93 -4.37 18.90 -4.78
C CYS A 93 -5.54 19.86 -5.02
N ARG A 94 -5.94 20.65 -4.00
CA ARG A 94 -7.00 21.68 -4.17
C ARG A 94 -6.54 22.77 -5.12
N GLU A 95 -5.29 23.24 -5.00
CA GLU A 95 -4.70 24.25 -5.90
C GLU A 95 -4.64 23.74 -7.35
N ALA A 96 -4.31 22.46 -7.56
CA ALA A 96 -4.15 21.85 -8.87
C ALA A 96 -5.45 21.26 -9.44
N ASP A 97 -6.56 21.30 -8.71
CA ASP A 97 -7.83 20.59 -9.00
C ASP A 97 -7.63 19.10 -9.31
N ASN A 98 -6.70 18.44 -8.61
CA ASN A 98 -6.35 17.04 -8.84
C ASN A 98 -7.17 16.10 -7.95
N GLN A 99 -8.42 15.84 -8.37
CA GLN A 99 -9.35 14.97 -7.63
C GLN A 99 -8.87 13.51 -7.51
N ARG A 100 -8.14 13.01 -8.51
CA ARG A 100 -7.62 11.63 -8.48
C ARG A 100 -6.62 11.45 -7.33
N LEU A 101 -5.66 12.36 -7.24
CA LEU A 101 -4.61 12.30 -6.21
C LEU A 101 -5.18 12.66 -4.83
N MET A 102 -6.16 13.56 -4.76
CA MET A 102 -6.91 13.86 -3.53
C MET A 102 -7.52 12.59 -2.94
N LYS A 103 -8.19 11.77 -3.76
CA LYS A 103 -8.74 10.47 -3.30
C LYS A 103 -7.66 9.56 -2.73
N SER A 104 -6.50 9.48 -3.41
CA SER A 104 -5.37 8.65 -2.94
C SER A 104 -4.81 9.13 -1.61
N LEU A 105 -4.67 10.44 -1.41
CA LEU A 105 -4.22 11.04 -0.14
C LEU A 105 -5.22 10.79 1.00
N LYS A 106 -6.53 10.93 0.76
CA LYS A 106 -7.56 10.62 1.75
C LYS A 106 -7.58 9.14 2.12
N MET A 107 -7.39 8.24 1.14
CA MET A 107 -7.24 6.81 1.44
C MET A 107 -6.00 6.51 2.27
N MET A 108 -4.89 7.21 2.01
CA MET A 108 -3.67 7.11 2.82
C MET A 108 -3.91 7.61 4.24
N GLU A 109 -4.66 8.68 4.42
CA GLU A 109 -5.04 9.22 5.73
C GLU A 109 -5.84 8.20 6.56
N ILE A 110 -6.84 7.53 5.95
CA ILE A 110 -7.58 6.43 6.60
C ILE A 110 -6.64 5.29 7.00
N ARG A 111 -5.72 4.90 6.12
CA ARG A 111 -4.72 3.86 6.39
C ARG A 111 -3.78 4.24 7.54
N ILE A 112 -3.37 5.50 7.63
CA ILE A 112 -2.55 6.02 8.74
C ILE A 112 -3.34 6.01 10.05
N ALA A 113 -4.62 6.39 10.03
CA ALA A 113 -5.48 6.32 11.20
C ALA A 113 -5.64 4.87 11.71
N LEU A 114 -5.79 3.91 10.80
CA LEU A 114 -5.82 2.48 11.13
C LEU A 114 -4.51 2.04 11.79
N TRP A 115 -3.37 2.41 11.21
CA TRP A 115 -2.06 2.10 11.78
C TRP A 115 -1.84 2.72 13.17
N LYS A 116 -2.42 3.92 13.42
CA LYS A 116 -2.41 4.59 14.74
C LYS A 116 -3.43 4.00 15.72
N ASN A 117 -4.15 2.94 15.36
CA ASN A 117 -5.24 2.35 16.15
C ASN A 117 -6.41 3.31 16.45
N GLN A 118 -6.65 4.29 15.58
CA GLN A 118 -7.74 5.27 15.69
C GLN A 118 -9.00 4.73 15.00
N PHE A 119 -9.57 3.64 15.50
CA PHE A 119 -10.60 2.86 14.81
C PHE A 119 -11.89 3.64 14.55
N ASP A 120 -12.34 4.47 15.50
CA ASP A 120 -13.52 5.33 15.29
C ASP A 120 -13.28 6.37 14.20
N SER A 121 -12.06 6.92 14.12
CA SER A 121 -11.66 7.82 13.04
C SER A 121 -11.66 7.09 11.69
N VAL A 122 -11.16 5.86 11.63
CA VAL A 122 -11.19 5.04 10.39
C VAL A 122 -12.62 4.87 9.89
N LEU A 123 -13.57 4.54 10.76
CA LEU A 123 -14.98 4.36 10.40
C LEU A 123 -15.59 5.68 9.91
N SER A 124 -15.42 6.77 10.69
CA SER A 124 -15.96 8.10 10.36
C SER A 124 -15.39 8.65 9.06
N MET A 125 -14.06 8.55 8.86
CA MET A 125 -13.38 9.01 7.65
C MET A 125 -13.80 8.19 6.43
N SER A 126 -13.98 6.87 6.58
CA SER A 126 -14.47 5.99 5.52
C SER A 126 -15.90 6.35 5.09
N ASP A 127 -16.79 6.68 6.04
CA ASP A 127 -18.15 7.13 5.76
C ASP A 127 -18.16 8.47 5.05
N THR A 128 -17.35 9.42 5.52
CA THR A 128 -17.19 10.72 4.88
C THR A 128 -16.68 10.60 3.46
N PHE A 129 -15.67 9.75 3.25
CA PHE A 129 -15.10 9.51 1.93
C PHE A 129 -16.14 8.94 0.94
N GLN A 130 -16.95 7.96 1.36
CA GLN A 130 -17.99 7.40 0.48
C GLN A 130 -19.10 8.40 0.17
N LYS A 131 -19.47 9.28 1.12
CA LYS A 131 -20.46 10.35 0.89
C LYS A 131 -19.93 11.41 -0.07
N GLU A 132 -18.66 11.78 0.06
CA GLU A 132 -18.01 12.79 -0.80
C GLU A 132 -17.78 12.27 -2.22
N TYR A 133 -17.53 10.96 -2.35
CA TYR A 133 -17.26 10.31 -3.63
C TYR A 133 -18.25 9.16 -3.88
N PRO A 134 -19.49 9.42 -4.26
CA PRO A 134 -20.52 8.38 -4.39
C PRO A 134 -20.25 7.40 -5.55
N ALA A 135 -19.48 7.80 -6.56
CA ALA A 135 -19.10 6.97 -7.70
C ALA A 135 -17.65 6.46 -7.56
N LEU A 136 -17.40 5.63 -6.54
CA LEU A 136 -16.12 4.97 -6.35
C LEU A 136 -15.99 3.74 -7.26
N SER A 137 -14.75 3.46 -7.69
CA SER A 137 -14.43 2.18 -8.32
C SER A 137 -14.50 1.04 -7.31
N ASP A 138 -14.78 -0.17 -7.79
CA ASP A 138 -14.81 -1.38 -6.96
C ASP A 138 -13.49 -1.57 -6.19
N THR A 139 -12.35 -1.25 -6.80
CA THR A 139 -11.03 -1.30 -6.13
C THR A 139 -10.96 -0.41 -4.89
N LEU A 140 -11.48 0.81 -4.95
CA LEU A 140 -11.48 1.71 -3.80
C LEU A 140 -12.50 1.26 -2.75
N LEU A 141 -13.65 0.76 -3.16
CA LEU A 141 -14.65 0.21 -2.24
C LEU A 141 -14.11 -1.01 -1.49
N VAL A 142 -13.44 -1.95 -2.18
CA VAL A 142 -12.78 -3.10 -1.54
C VAL A 142 -11.76 -2.66 -0.50
N GLN A 143 -10.98 -1.61 -0.78
CA GLN A 143 -10.03 -1.06 0.20
C GLN A 143 -10.75 -0.46 1.42
N ILE A 144 -11.80 0.32 1.20
CA ILE A 144 -12.61 0.91 2.29
C ILE A 144 -13.21 -0.18 3.17
N TYR A 145 -13.84 -1.19 2.58
CA TYR A 145 -14.38 -2.30 3.34
C TYR A 145 -13.30 -3.06 4.09
N SER A 146 -12.10 -3.19 3.53
CA SER A 146 -10.96 -3.80 4.21
C SER A 146 -10.52 -2.97 5.43
N PHE A 147 -10.48 -1.64 5.34
CA PHE A 147 -10.15 -0.78 6.49
C PHE A 147 -11.23 -0.83 7.57
N ARG A 148 -12.52 -0.78 7.18
CA ARG A 148 -13.64 -0.92 8.12
C ARG A 148 -13.65 -2.29 8.80
N ARG A 149 -13.44 -3.37 8.04
CA ARG A 149 -13.32 -4.71 8.59
C ARG A 149 -12.26 -4.76 9.69
N GLU A 150 -11.06 -4.24 9.42
CA GLU A 150 -9.99 -4.24 10.40
C GLU A 150 -10.35 -3.42 11.64
N ALA A 151 -10.94 -2.24 11.46
CA ALA A 151 -11.42 -1.42 12.57
C ALA A 151 -12.46 -2.16 13.42
N TYR A 152 -13.43 -2.85 12.81
CA TYR A 152 -14.43 -3.64 13.52
C TYR A 152 -13.82 -4.86 14.25
N ILE A 153 -12.83 -5.54 13.67
CA ILE A 153 -12.10 -6.61 14.34
C ILE A 153 -11.47 -6.10 15.64
N GLN A 154 -10.79 -4.97 15.58
CA GLN A 154 -10.12 -4.38 16.75
C GLN A 154 -11.12 -3.88 17.80
N LYS A 155 -12.30 -3.45 17.38
CA LYS A 155 -13.42 -3.10 18.27
C LYS A 155 -14.20 -4.31 18.79
N LYS A 156 -13.87 -5.54 18.34
CA LYS A 156 -14.58 -6.79 18.67
C LYS A 156 -16.04 -6.81 18.19
N GLU A 157 -16.32 -6.10 17.11
CA GLU A 157 -17.61 -6.05 16.42
C GLU A 157 -17.62 -7.05 15.25
N ASP A 158 -17.44 -8.33 15.56
CA ASP A 158 -17.12 -9.38 14.59
C ASP A 158 -18.21 -9.58 13.52
N SER A 159 -19.49 -9.37 13.84
CA SER A 159 -20.59 -9.42 12.86
C SER A 159 -20.46 -8.34 11.78
N LEU A 160 -20.09 -7.11 12.18
CA LEU A 160 -19.86 -6.02 11.23
C LEU A 160 -18.58 -6.26 10.42
N ALA A 161 -17.56 -6.83 11.04
CA ALA A 161 -16.34 -7.23 10.32
C ALA A 161 -16.63 -8.27 9.24
N LEU A 162 -17.48 -9.29 9.53
CA LEU A 162 -17.92 -10.29 8.53
C LEU A 162 -18.72 -9.62 7.40
N GLN A 163 -19.63 -8.71 7.72
CA GLN A 163 -20.40 -7.97 6.71
C GLN A 163 -19.48 -7.18 5.76
N MET A 164 -18.44 -6.53 6.31
CA MET A 164 -17.45 -5.82 5.48
C MET A 164 -16.66 -6.77 4.59
N ALA A 165 -16.30 -7.96 5.08
CA ALA A 165 -15.63 -8.97 4.27
C ALA A 165 -16.53 -9.46 3.13
N ASP A 166 -17.80 -9.71 3.37
CA ASP A 166 -18.78 -10.13 2.36
C ASP A 166 -18.92 -9.07 1.26
N GLN A 167 -19.04 -7.79 1.65
CA GLN A 167 -19.11 -6.66 0.69
C GLN A 167 -17.83 -6.54 -0.13
N ALA A 168 -16.66 -6.73 0.47
CA ALA A 168 -15.39 -6.69 -0.24
C ALA A 168 -15.24 -7.85 -1.24
N ILE A 169 -15.68 -9.07 -0.89
CA ILE A 169 -15.65 -10.24 -1.79
C ILE A 169 -16.57 -10.00 -2.99
N ALA A 170 -17.77 -9.49 -2.76
CA ALA A 170 -18.75 -9.24 -3.82
C ALA A 170 -18.25 -8.25 -4.89
N LEU A 171 -17.39 -7.31 -4.51
CA LEU A 171 -16.82 -6.29 -5.39
C LEU A 171 -15.42 -6.64 -5.93
N ALA A 172 -14.74 -7.62 -5.35
CA ALA A 172 -13.41 -8.00 -5.79
C ALA A 172 -13.47 -8.55 -7.23
N PHE A 173 -12.80 -7.88 -8.16
CA PHE A 173 -12.83 -8.22 -9.58
C PHE A 173 -11.67 -9.14 -10.01
N ASP A 174 -10.54 -9.10 -9.31
CA ASP A 174 -9.37 -9.93 -9.60
C ASP A 174 -9.23 -11.10 -8.61
N THR A 175 -8.60 -12.17 -9.09
CA THR A 175 -8.39 -13.41 -8.34
C THR A 175 -7.65 -13.17 -7.02
N ILE A 176 -6.65 -12.31 -7.01
CA ILE A 176 -5.81 -12.05 -5.83
C ILE A 176 -6.64 -11.39 -4.73
N SER A 177 -7.39 -10.34 -5.08
CA SER A 177 -8.26 -9.63 -4.14
C SER A 177 -9.35 -10.55 -3.59
N LYS A 178 -9.96 -11.40 -4.44
CA LYS A 178 -10.96 -12.41 -4.00
C LYS A 178 -10.37 -13.37 -3.00
N VAL A 179 -9.24 -13.96 -3.32
CA VAL A 179 -8.57 -14.96 -2.47
C VAL A 179 -8.18 -14.36 -1.13
N ARG A 180 -7.52 -13.22 -1.12
CA ARG A 180 -7.11 -12.55 0.13
C ARG A 180 -8.31 -12.19 1.00
N THR A 181 -9.35 -11.63 0.42
CA THR A 181 -10.56 -11.27 1.18
C THR A 181 -11.26 -12.51 1.72
N ALA A 182 -11.33 -13.60 0.95
CA ALA A 182 -11.85 -14.89 1.41
C ALA A 182 -11.04 -15.46 2.58
N CYS A 183 -9.71 -15.41 2.55
CA CYS A 183 -8.87 -15.82 3.69
C CYS A 183 -9.22 -15.05 4.96
N TYR A 184 -9.40 -13.72 4.87
CA TYR A 184 -9.82 -12.93 6.02
C TYR A 184 -11.21 -13.33 6.54
N ARG A 185 -12.17 -13.59 5.65
CA ARG A 185 -13.50 -14.04 6.02
C ARG A 185 -13.47 -15.39 6.75
N ILE A 186 -12.72 -16.34 6.23
CA ILE A 186 -12.51 -17.66 6.84
C ILE A 186 -11.93 -17.52 8.26
N SER A 187 -10.92 -16.66 8.43
CA SER A 187 -10.34 -16.39 9.76
C SER A 187 -11.38 -15.82 10.73
N LEU A 188 -12.23 -14.91 10.28
CA LEU A 188 -13.29 -14.32 11.10
C LEU A 188 -14.34 -15.36 11.47
N LEU A 189 -14.78 -16.20 10.54
CA LEU A 189 -15.72 -17.29 10.82
C LEU A 189 -15.18 -18.21 11.90
N SER A 190 -13.94 -18.64 11.77
CA SER A 190 -13.31 -19.51 12.76
C SER A 190 -13.22 -18.86 14.13
N LYS A 191 -12.77 -17.60 14.19
CA LYS A 191 -12.66 -16.81 15.43
C LYS A 191 -14.01 -16.66 16.13
N ASN A 192 -15.10 -16.58 15.36
CA ASN A 192 -16.47 -16.46 15.86
C ASN A 192 -17.15 -17.82 16.19
N GLY A 193 -16.40 -18.91 16.11
CA GLY A 193 -16.90 -20.26 16.46
C GLY A 193 -17.58 -21.01 15.31
N TYR A 194 -17.69 -20.44 14.10
CA TYR A 194 -18.25 -21.08 12.90
C TYR A 194 -17.19 -21.95 12.19
N LYS A 195 -16.60 -22.89 12.95
CA LYS A 195 -15.42 -23.66 12.51
C LYS A 195 -15.71 -24.53 11.29
N GLU A 196 -16.83 -25.22 11.29
CA GLU A 196 -17.24 -26.10 10.19
C GLU A 196 -17.41 -25.31 8.90
N GLN A 197 -18.04 -24.13 8.99
CA GLN A 197 -18.20 -23.24 7.84
C GLN A 197 -16.85 -22.70 7.36
N ALA A 198 -15.95 -22.31 8.27
CA ALA A 198 -14.61 -21.86 7.93
C ALA A 198 -13.80 -22.95 7.19
N GLU A 199 -13.92 -24.22 7.64
CA GLU A 199 -13.28 -25.36 7.01
C GLU A 199 -13.84 -25.66 5.61
N GLU A 200 -15.13 -25.56 5.43
CA GLU A 200 -15.79 -25.75 4.14
C GLU A 200 -15.39 -24.67 3.15
N GLU A 201 -15.41 -23.41 3.57
CA GLU A 201 -14.98 -22.27 2.74
C GLU A 201 -13.51 -22.35 2.36
N TYR A 202 -12.65 -22.77 3.30
CA TYR A 202 -11.23 -22.97 2.99
C TYR A 202 -11.06 -24.08 1.92
N ARG A 203 -11.74 -25.22 2.06
CA ARG A 203 -11.67 -26.30 1.07
C ARG A 203 -12.14 -25.84 -0.30
N HIS A 204 -13.24 -25.11 -0.35
CA HIS A 204 -13.76 -24.54 -1.59
C HIS A 204 -12.75 -23.54 -2.20
N LEU A 205 -12.26 -22.59 -1.40
CA LEU A 205 -11.26 -21.62 -1.84
C LEU A 205 -10.04 -22.31 -2.44
N PHE A 206 -9.46 -23.27 -1.72
CA PHE A 206 -8.27 -24.00 -2.16
C PHE A 206 -8.50 -24.80 -3.45
N ALA A 207 -9.68 -25.43 -3.59
CA ALA A 207 -10.05 -26.19 -4.78
C ALA A 207 -10.28 -25.28 -6.02
N THR A 208 -10.65 -24.03 -5.82
CA THR A 208 -10.91 -23.08 -6.92
C THR A 208 -9.69 -22.24 -7.30
N LEU A 209 -8.55 -22.39 -6.61
CA LEU A 209 -7.33 -21.69 -6.96
C LEU A 209 -6.82 -22.13 -8.34
N PRO A 210 -6.40 -21.17 -9.19
CA PRO A 210 -5.81 -21.50 -10.47
C PRO A 210 -4.62 -22.46 -10.32
N GLU A 211 -4.51 -23.44 -11.24
CA GLU A 211 -3.38 -24.39 -11.28
C GLU A 211 -2.18 -23.86 -12.08
N ASP A 212 -2.35 -22.73 -12.71
CA ASP A 212 -1.35 -22.07 -13.54
C ASP A 212 -0.09 -21.71 -12.70
N GLU A 213 1.09 -21.85 -13.29
CA GLU A 213 2.37 -21.51 -12.64
C GLU A 213 2.42 -20.06 -12.21
N ASP A 214 1.78 -19.15 -12.95
CA ASP A 214 1.69 -17.73 -12.62
C ASP A 214 1.00 -17.45 -11.27
N TYR A 215 0.16 -18.38 -10.80
CA TYR A 215 -0.54 -18.31 -9.53
C TYR A 215 0.00 -19.25 -8.44
N SER A 216 1.13 -19.93 -8.69
CA SER A 216 1.74 -20.84 -7.71
C SER A 216 2.05 -20.17 -6.38
N TRP A 217 2.47 -18.92 -6.40
CA TRP A 217 2.71 -18.09 -5.22
C TRP A 217 1.41 -17.84 -4.41
N LEU A 218 0.26 -17.70 -5.08
CA LEU A 218 -1.03 -17.48 -4.43
C LEU A 218 -1.50 -18.74 -3.69
N ARG A 219 -1.28 -19.93 -4.27
CA ARG A 219 -1.48 -21.21 -3.57
C ARG A 219 -0.60 -21.29 -2.33
N HIS A 220 0.65 -20.89 -2.45
CA HIS A 220 1.58 -20.82 -1.32
C HIS A 220 1.04 -19.87 -0.22
N GLU A 221 0.60 -18.67 -0.59
CA GLU A 221 0.00 -17.68 0.33
C GLU A 221 -1.22 -18.28 1.09
N VAL A 222 -2.11 -18.99 0.39
CA VAL A 222 -3.29 -19.62 0.99
C VAL A 222 -2.91 -20.78 1.94
N VAL A 223 -1.89 -21.57 1.61
CA VAL A 223 -1.38 -22.61 2.51
C VAL A 223 -0.72 -21.99 3.76
N MET A 224 0.07 -20.95 3.61
CA MET A 224 0.66 -20.22 4.74
C MET A 224 -0.41 -19.62 5.64
N PHE A 225 -1.47 -19.04 5.05
CA PHE A 225 -2.63 -18.59 5.80
C PHE A 225 -3.27 -19.75 6.60
N ARG A 226 -3.48 -20.92 5.97
CA ARG A 226 -4.04 -22.10 6.63
C ARG A 226 -3.19 -22.54 7.82
N MET A 227 -1.89 -22.60 7.65
CA MET A 227 -0.98 -22.98 8.73
C MET A 227 -1.09 -22.00 9.91
N SER A 228 -1.00 -20.70 9.65
CA SER A 228 -1.13 -19.68 10.69
C SER A 228 -2.49 -19.75 11.42
N TRP A 229 -3.58 -19.99 10.70
CA TRP A 229 -4.89 -20.17 11.29
C TRP A 229 -4.92 -21.38 12.22
N LEU A 230 -4.44 -22.55 11.77
CA LEU A 230 -4.40 -23.78 12.57
C LEU A 230 -3.49 -23.66 13.79
N GLU A 231 -2.36 -22.96 13.67
CA GLU A 231 -1.46 -22.66 14.79
C GLU A 231 -2.15 -21.80 15.85
N ASN A 232 -2.88 -20.77 15.43
CA ASN A 232 -3.64 -19.92 16.35
C ASN A 232 -4.74 -20.71 17.10
N GLU A 233 -5.30 -21.76 16.47
CA GLU A 233 -6.26 -22.68 17.09
C GLU A 233 -5.58 -23.81 17.88
N LYS A 234 -4.24 -23.84 17.95
CA LYS A 234 -3.44 -24.91 18.58
C LYS A 234 -3.62 -26.30 17.94
N ARG A 235 -3.99 -26.34 16.66
CA ARG A 235 -4.18 -27.55 15.83
C ARG A 235 -2.86 -27.91 15.11
N TRP A 236 -1.79 -28.11 15.89
CA TRP A 236 -0.41 -28.25 15.39
C TRP A 236 -0.19 -29.41 14.42
N LYS A 237 -0.89 -30.54 14.63
CA LYS A 237 -0.80 -31.70 13.72
C LYS A 237 -1.31 -31.38 12.33
N GLU A 238 -2.42 -30.66 12.25
CA GLU A 238 -3.03 -30.28 10.99
C GLU A 238 -2.24 -29.15 10.31
N ALA A 239 -1.66 -28.24 11.08
CA ALA A 239 -0.74 -27.23 10.55
C ALA A 239 0.49 -27.90 9.89
N LEU A 240 1.05 -28.94 10.53
CA LEU A 240 2.15 -29.71 9.96
C LEU A 240 1.73 -30.46 8.68
N GLN A 241 0.52 -30.99 8.63
CA GLN A 241 0.01 -31.61 7.40
C GLN A 241 -0.16 -30.57 6.28
N ALA A 242 -0.70 -29.40 6.59
CA ALA A 242 -0.83 -28.32 5.61
C ALA A 242 0.55 -27.90 5.04
N SER A 243 1.62 -27.89 5.86
CA SER A 243 2.97 -27.54 5.39
C SER A 243 3.52 -28.48 4.31
N GLN A 244 2.99 -29.69 4.17
CA GLN A 244 3.43 -30.63 3.12
C GLN A 244 3.09 -30.11 1.71
N TYR A 245 2.05 -29.27 1.56
CA TYR A 245 1.70 -28.62 0.30
C TYR A 245 2.69 -27.50 -0.10
N LEU A 246 3.57 -27.07 0.82
CA LEU A 246 4.63 -26.10 0.55
C LEU A 246 5.91 -26.73 0.01
N ARG A 247 6.03 -28.07 0.06
CA ARG A 247 7.17 -28.76 -0.53
C ARG A 247 7.09 -28.63 -2.04
N ILE A 248 7.82 -27.65 -2.56
CA ILE A 248 8.13 -27.56 -3.98
C ILE A 248 8.78 -28.90 -4.37
N PRO A 249 8.33 -29.58 -5.44
CA PRO A 249 9.09 -30.69 -5.98
C PRO A 249 10.51 -30.17 -6.24
N ASN A 250 11.52 -30.78 -5.61
CA ASN A 250 12.91 -30.45 -5.88
C ASN A 250 13.10 -30.43 -7.39
N ARG A 251 13.56 -29.31 -7.94
CA ARG A 251 14.03 -29.20 -9.32
C ARG A 251 15.34 -29.98 -9.56
N ASP A 252 15.72 -30.85 -8.63
CA ASP A 252 16.94 -31.68 -8.68
C ASP A 252 16.69 -33.05 -9.36
N GLY A 253 15.90 -33.04 -10.43
CA GLY A 253 15.69 -34.17 -11.32
C GLY A 253 16.35 -34.03 -12.69
N ALA A 254 17.45 -33.24 -12.79
CA ALA A 254 18.29 -33.22 -13.97
C ALA A 254 19.70 -33.69 -13.57
N ALA A 255 19.92 -34.99 -13.64
CA ALA A 255 21.23 -35.60 -13.80
C ALA A 255 21.41 -36.01 -15.26
#